data_656bfe046bb042d9e8c4d4c4de8bf55b
#
_entry.id   656bfe046bb042d9e8c4d4c4de8bf55b
#
_cell.length_a   1.000
_cell.length_b   1.000
_cell.length_c   1.000
_cell.angle_alpha   90.00
_cell.angle_beta   90.00
_cell.angle_gamma   90.00
#
_symmetry.space_group_name_H-M   'P 1'
#
loop_
_entity.id
_entity.type
_entity.pdbx_description
1 polymer ?
#
loop_
_entity_poly.entity_id
_entity_poly.type
_entity_poly.pdbx_seq_one_letter_code
_entity_poly.pdbx_strand_id
1 'polypeptide(L)'
;MDEKFVQVLTEKLDTIIKLMVLGMTEGKNQSEQVMLLSTAGFKPKEIAKTLGTTANTVRVALSNLKKEKSKGAGRKIKKYL
;
A
#
# COMPACT_ATOMS: atom_id res chain seq x y z
N MET A 1 -12.50 15.34 21.75
CA MET A 1 -11.97 16.09 20.62
C MET A 1 -13.10 16.41 19.66
N ASP A 2 -13.11 17.61 19.15
CA ASP A 2 -14.14 18.07 18.23
C ASP A 2 -14.11 17.26 16.92
N GLU A 3 -15.26 16.81 16.46
CA GLU A 3 -15.37 16.04 15.22
C GLU A 3 -14.79 16.79 14.02
N LYS A 4 -15.06 18.11 13.98
CA LYS A 4 -14.58 18.95 12.89
C LYS A 4 -13.05 18.99 12.87
N PHE A 5 -12.45 19.09 14.04
CA PHE A 5 -10.99 19.10 14.19
C PHE A 5 -10.41 17.77 13.73
N VAL A 6 -11.03 16.67 14.17
CA VAL A 6 -10.58 15.32 13.77
C VAL A 6 -10.69 15.14 12.26
N GLN A 7 -11.78 15.62 11.66
CA GLN A 7 -11.98 15.52 10.21
C GLN A 7 -10.91 16.29 9.45
N VAL A 8 -10.63 17.53 9.86
CA VAL A 8 -9.59 18.34 9.22
C VAL A 8 -8.23 17.68 9.35
N LEU A 9 -7.92 17.17 10.53
CA LEU A 9 -6.66 16.50 10.79
C LEU A 9 -6.51 15.25 9.90
N THR A 10 -7.59 14.46 9.81
CA THR A 10 -7.59 13.25 8.97
C THR A 10 -7.34 13.60 7.51
N GLU A 11 -7.98 14.65 7.00
CA GLU A 11 -7.78 15.09 5.62
C GLU A 11 -6.34 15.52 5.36
N LYS A 12 -5.75 16.24 6.31
CA LYS A 12 -4.36 16.67 6.19
C LYS A 12 -3.39 15.50 6.21
N LEU A 13 -3.65 14.52 7.08
CA LEU A 13 -2.84 13.31 7.15
C LEU A 13 -2.95 12.51 5.85
N ASP A 14 -4.15 12.39 5.30
CA ASP A 14 -4.37 11.71 4.02
C ASP A 14 -3.57 12.38 2.90
N THR A 15 -3.56 13.70 2.88
CA THR A 15 -2.82 14.46 1.88
C THR A 15 -1.32 14.19 2.00
N ILE A 16 -0.81 14.19 3.21
CA ILE A 16 0.60 13.90 3.48
C ILE A 16 0.96 12.49 3.02
N ILE A 17 0.12 11.52 3.35
CA ILE A 17 0.33 10.14 2.96
C ILE A 17 0.38 10.01 1.42
N LYS A 18 -0.55 10.66 0.73
CA LYS A 18 -0.58 10.63 -0.73
C LYS A 18 0.69 11.22 -1.33
N LEU A 19 1.15 12.34 -0.79
CA LEU A 19 2.38 12.97 -1.27
C LEU A 19 3.60 12.08 -1.04
N MET A 20 3.65 11.42 0.11
CA MET A 20 4.72 10.48 0.41
C MET A 20 4.70 9.29 -0.54
N VAL A 21 3.52 8.74 -0.80
CA VAL A 21 3.37 7.62 -1.72
C VAL A 21 3.82 8.00 -3.12
N LEU A 22 3.41 9.18 -3.60
CA LEU A 22 3.81 9.65 -4.92
C LEU A 22 5.33 9.77 -5.02
N GLY A 23 5.97 10.29 -3.99
CA GLY A 23 7.41 10.43 -3.97
C GLY A 23 8.15 9.10 -3.88
N MET A 24 7.61 8.15 -3.12
CA MET A 24 8.23 6.85 -2.92
C MET A 24 8.01 5.89 -4.09
N THR A 25 6.93 6.08 -4.83
CA THR A 25 6.54 5.14 -5.89
C THR A 25 6.79 5.67 -7.29
N GLU A 26 7.45 6.79 -7.41
CA GLU A 26 7.78 7.35 -8.70
C GLU A 26 8.62 6.34 -9.50
N GLY A 27 8.18 6.07 -10.72
CA GLY A 27 8.83 5.09 -11.57
C GLY A 27 8.52 3.65 -11.25
N LYS A 28 7.70 3.39 -10.22
CA LYS A 28 7.30 2.03 -9.87
C LYS A 28 5.96 1.70 -10.48
N ASN A 29 5.75 0.40 -10.79
CA ASN A 29 4.46 -0.03 -11.30
C ASN A 29 3.46 -0.17 -10.15
N GLN A 30 2.18 -0.37 -10.48
CA GLN A 30 1.11 -0.45 -9.50
C GLN A 30 1.31 -1.59 -8.50
N SER A 31 1.80 -2.74 -8.97
CA SER A 31 2.05 -3.88 -8.09
C SER A 31 3.07 -3.54 -7.00
N GLU A 32 4.12 -2.82 -7.36
CA GLU A 32 5.13 -2.40 -6.40
C GLU A 32 4.56 -1.38 -5.42
N GLN A 33 3.72 -0.46 -5.90
CA GLN A 33 3.05 0.52 -5.05
C GLN A 33 2.15 -0.17 -4.04
N VAL A 34 1.37 -1.15 -4.50
CA VAL A 34 0.48 -1.93 -3.63
C VAL A 34 1.30 -2.66 -2.57
N MET A 35 2.40 -3.27 -2.97
CA MET A 35 3.26 -3.98 -2.03
C MET A 35 3.80 -3.07 -0.93
N LEU A 36 4.28 -1.89 -1.31
CA LEU A 36 4.81 -0.93 -0.35
C LEU A 36 3.76 -0.50 0.67
N LEU A 37 2.57 -0.17 0.18
CA LEU A 37 1.49 0.27 1.05
C LEU A 37 0.99 -0.86 1.96
N SER A 38 0.91 -2.07 1.42
CA SER A 38 0.53 -3.23 2.21
C SER A 38 1.54 -3.52 3.30
N THR A 39 2.82 -3.42 2.99
CA THR A 39 3.90 -3.61 3.95
C THR A 39 3.83 -2.57 5.06
N ALA A 40 3.41 -1.36 4.74
CA ALA A 40 3.24 -0.29 5.71
C ALA A 40 2.01 -0.47 6.59
N GLY A 41 1.16 -1.46 6.31
CA GLY A 41 0.00 -1.74 7.12
C GLY A 41 -1.32 -1.21 6.57
N PHE A 42 -1.33 -0.72 5.35
CA PHE A 42 -2.54 -0.20 4.72
C PHE A 42 -3.44 -1.35 4.28
N LYS A 43 -4.74 -1.20 4.51
CA LYS A 43 -5.73 -2.18 4.07
C LYS A 43 -6.04 -1.98 2.59
N PRO A 44 -6.54 -3.02 1.88
CA PRO A 44 -6.83 -2.91 0.44
C PRO A 44 -7.72 -1.72 0.07
N LYS A 45 -8.71 -1.40 0.88
CA LYS A 45 -9.58 -0.25 0.61
C LYS A 45 -8.81 1.06 0.69
N GLU A 46 -7.91 1.16 1.65
CA GLU A 46 -7.08 2.35 1.84
C GLU A 46 -6.08 2.50 0.70
N ILE A 47 -5.49 1.38 0.29
CA ILE A 47 -4.54 1.37 -0.84
C ILE A 47 -5.25 1.80 -2.12
N ALA A 48 -6.44 1.23 -2.37
CA ALA A 48 -7.23 1.56 -3.55
C ALA A 48 -7.55 3.05 -3.61
N LYS A 49 -7.95 3.61 -2.49
CA LYS A 49 -8.28 5.02 -2.39
C LYS A 49 -7.05 5.90 -2.67
N THR A 50 -5.92 5.52 -2.11
CA THR A 50 -4.67 6.27 -2.27
C THR A 50 -4.15 6.23 -3.69
N LEU A 51 -4.22 5.06 -4.34
CA LEU A 51 -3.71 4.88 -5.70
C LEU A 51 -4.74 5.19 -6.79
N GLY A 52 -5.98 5.47 -6.42
CA GLY A 52 -7.02 5.78 -7.40
C GLY A 52 -7.50 4.57 -8.17
N THR A 53 -7.53 3.41 -7.53
CA THR A 53 -7.98 2.17 -8.15
C THR A 53 -9.08 1.54 -7.30
N THR A 54 -9.43 0.28 -7.56
CA THR A 54 -10.47 -0.42 -6.81
C THR A 54 -9.87 -1.40 -5.81
N ALA A 55 -10.63 -1.68 -4.74
CA ALA A 55 -10.19 -2.64 -3.73
C ALA A 55 -9.97 -4.02 -4.34
N ASN A 56 -10.80 -4.39 -5.33
CA ASN A 56 -10.64 -5.67 -6.01
C ASN A 56 -9.31 -5.75 -6.75
N THR A 57 -8.95 -4.69 -7.46
CA THR A 57 -7.66 -4.62 -8.16
C THR A 57 -6.51 -4.78 -7.19
N VAL A 58 -6.60 -4.13 -6.03
CA VAL A 58 -5.59 -4.23 -4.98
C VAL A 58 -5.50 -5.64 -4.44
N ARG A 59 -6.64 -6.29 -4.19
CA ARG A 59 -6.65 -7.66 -3.67
C ARG A 59 -6.04 -8.64 -4.67
N VAL A 60 -6.33 -8.46 -5.94
CA VAL A 60 -5.75 -9.30 -7.00
C VAL A 60 -4.24 -9.11 -7.05
N ALA A 61 -3.78 -7.87 -6.99
CA ALA A 61 -2.35 -7.57 -6.98
C ALA A 61 -1.67 -8.20 -5.78
N LEU A 62 -2.27 -8.09 -4.61
CA LEU A 62 -1.72 -8.69 -3.38
C LEU A 62 -1.68 -10.20 -3.47
N SER A 63 -2.73 -10.82 -4.04
CA SER A 63 -2.78 -12.26 -4.24
C SER A 63 -1.64 -12.72 -5.15
N ASN A 64 -1.43 -12.02 -6.25
CA ASN A 64 -0.35 -12.34 -7.19
C ASN A 64 1.02 -12.16 -6.55
N LEU A 65 1.22 -11.10 -5.81
CA LEU A 65 2.46 -10.85 -5.09
C LEU A 65 2.74 -11.93 -4.06
N LYS A 66 1.70 -12.38 -3.37
CA LYS A 66 1.80 -13.44 -2.39
C LYS A 66 2.23 -14.76 -3.05
N LYS A 67 1.69 -15.05 -4.24
CA LYS A 67 2.08 -16.24 -4.99
C LYS A 67 3.54 -16.19 -5.43
N GLU A 68 3.97 -15.04 -5.93
CA GLU A 68 5.35 -14.84 -6.34
C GLU A 68 6.29 -14.95 -5.14
N LYS A 69 5.92 -14.31 -4.04
CA LYS A 69 6.69 -14.35 -2.82
C LYS A 69 6.78 -15.76 -2.26
N SER A 70 5.68 -16.53 -2.36
CA SER A 70 5.66 -17.91 -1.93
C SER A 70 6.62 -18.76 -2.73
N LYS A 71 6.69 -18.55 -4.04
CA LYS A 71 7.61 -19.31 -4.90
C LYS A 71 9.07 -19.00 -4.63
N GLY A 72 9.37 -17.74 -4.32
CA GLY A 72 10.73 -17.31 -4.06
C GLY A 72 11.09 -17.24 -2.59
N ALA A 73 10.10 -17.25 -1.72
CA ALA A 73 10.30 -16.99 -0.28
C ALA A 73 11.21 -18.00 0.40
N GLY A 74 11.14 -19.25 0.00
CA GLY A 74 11.97 -20.27 0.58
C GLY A 74 13.46 -19.97 0.48
N ARG A 75 13.86 -19.48 -0.66
CA ARG A 75 15.28 -19.15 -0.89
C ARG A 75 15.68 -17.88 -0.18
N LYS A 76 14.85 -16.83 -0.28
CA LYS A 76 15.15 -15.53 0.31
C LYS A 76 15.12 -15.56 1.83
N ILE A 77 14.12 -16.21 2.38
CA ILE A 77 13.96 -16.30 3.84
C ILE A 77 15.15 -17.05 4.46
N LYS A 78 15.53 -18.15 3.87
CA LYS A 78 16.67 -18.92 4.36
C LYS A 78 17.97 -18.14 4.30
N LYS A 79 18.07 -17.26 3.32
CA LYS A 79 19.28 -16.46 3.15
C LYS A 79 19.43 -15.40 4.25
N TYR A 80 18.33 -14.83 4.69
CA TYR A 80 18.36 -13.72 5.65
C TYR A 80 18.08 -14.16 7.09
N LEU A 81 17.63 -15.34 7.28
CA LEU A 81 17.39 -15.89 8.60
C LEU A 81 18.43 -16.90 8.97
#